data_61fbc586f4d3a2e3dded2ffa9bc290b7
#
_entry.id   61fbc586f4d3a2e3dded2ffa9bc290b7
#
_cell.length_a   1.000
_cell.length_b   1.000
_cell.length_c   1.000
_cell.angle_alpha   90.00
_cell.angle_beta   90.00
_cell.angle_gamma   90.00
#
_symmetry.space_group_name_H-M   'P 1'
#
loop_
_entity.id
_entity.type
_entity.pdbx_description
1 polymer ?
#
loop_
_entity_poly.entity_id
_entity_poly.type
_entity_poly.pdbx_seq_one_letter_code
_entity_poly.pdbx_strand_id
1 'polypeptide(L)'
;MNRAVESSNKALVLEAFDTLFNERDYVAAERYWSPHYIQHSAHIEPGRDGLFNLIKSVPATLKYEPGVIVADGDFVIVHGRFSGHGRPKSWIAADILRIVDGVLVEHWDGQGGETP
;
A
#
# COMPACT_ATOMS: atom_id res chain seq x y z
N MET A 1 18.30 15.78 -5.81
CA MET A 1 17.51 14.97 -4.89
C MET A 1 16.86 15.89 -3.87
N ASN A 2 15.56 15.81 -3.71
CA ASN A 2 14.83 16.73 -2.86
C ASN A 2 14.27 15.99 -1.64
N ARG A 3 14.82 16.25 -0.46
CA ARG A 3 14.39 15.64 0.80
C ARG A 3 12.94 15.97 1.15
N ALA A 4 12.49 17.17 0.79
CA ALA A 4 11.11 17.57 1.06
C ALA A 4 10.12 16.73 0.23
N VAL A 5 10.45 16.44 -1.03
CA VAL A 5 9.64 15.58 -1.88
C VAL A 5 9.62 14.16 -1.35
N GLU A 6 10.79 13.63 -0.94
CA GLU A 6 10.88 12.28 -0.38
C GLU A 6 10.10 12.16 0.92
N SER A 7 10.18 13.15 1.80
CA SER A 7 9.39 13.18 3.04
C SER A 7 7.89 13.24 2.75
N SER A 8 7.48 14.06 1.78
CA SER A 8 6.08 14.16 1.36
C SER A 8 5.58 12.85 0.78
N ASN A 9 6.40 12.18 -0.01
CA ASN A 9 6.05 10.89 -0.62
C ASN A 9 5.88 9.79 0.44
N LYS A 10 6.74 9.77 1.47
CA LYS A 10 6.59 8.83 2.59
C LYS A 10 5.29 9.08 3.34
N ALA A 11 5.01 10.34 3.66
CA ALA A 11 3.77 10.71 4.35
C ALA A 11 2.53 10.34 3.51
N LEU A 12 2.60 10.55 2.20
CA LEU A 12 1.53 10.19 1.28
C LEU A 12 1.22 8.69 1.32
N VAL A 13 2.26 7.86 1.28
CA VAL A 13 2.10 6.40 1.31
C VAL A 13 1.47 5.95 2.62
N LEU A 14 1.95 6.47 3.75
CA LEU A 14 1.41 6.12 5.06
C LEU A 14 -0.07 6.51 5.16
N GLU A 15 -0.43 7.70 4.69
CA GLU A 15 -1.80 8.18 4.70
C GLU A 15 -2.70 7.37 3.77
N ALA A 16 -2.21 7.08 2.57
CA ALA A 16 -2.94 6.29 1.59
C ALA A 16 -3.23 4.88 2.10
N PHE A 17 -2.23 4.24 2.68
CA PHE A 17 -2.37 2.87 3.20
C PHE A 17 -3.32 2.82 4.39
N ASP A 18 -3.23 3.79 5.30
CA ASP A 18 -4.15 3.88 6.42
C ASP A 18 -5.60 4.07 5.96
N THR A 19 -5.80 4.95 5.00
CA THR A 19 -7.12 5.25 4.44
C THR A 19 -7.75 4.02 3.78
N LEU A 20 -6.96 3.28 2.99
CA LEU A 20 -7.50 2.12 2.28
C LEU A 20 -7.61 0.89 3.17
N PHE A 21 -6.55 0.53 3.91
CA PHE A 21 -6.50 -0.75 4.62
C PHE A 21 -7.16 -0.69 5.98
N ASN A 22 -6.97 0.38 6.73
CA ASN A 22 -7.48 0.50 8.09
C ASN A 22 -8.85 1.19 8.14
N GLU A 23 -8.99 2.34 7.51
CA GLU A 23 -10.25 3.07 7.48
C GLU A 23 -11.25 2.50 6.48
N ARG A 24 -10.75 1.87 5.42
CA ARG A 24 -11.54 1.29 4.34
C ARG A 24 -12.45 2.33 3.69
N ASP A 25 -11.97 3.55 3.62
CA ASP A 25 -12.66 4.66 2.97
C ASP A 25 -12.27 4.71 1.51
N TYR A 26 -13.01 3.99 0.67
CA TYR A 26 -12.69 3.83 -0.75
C TYR A 26 -12.82 5.14 -1.53
N VAL A 27 -13.76 5.98 -1.16
CA VAL A 27 -13.95 7.28 -1.83
C VAL A 27 -12.76 8.18 -1.54
N ALA A 28 -12.35 8.29 -0.29
CA ALA A 28 -11.17 9.07 0.07
C ALA A 28 -9.89 8.48 -0.52
N ALA A 29 -9.79 7.16 -0.58
CA ALA A 29 -8.60 6.47 -1.11
C ALA A 29 -8.39 6.74 -2.60
N GLU A 30 -9.44 6.96 -3.38
CA GLU A 30 -9.32 7.17 -4.82
C GLU A 30 -8.35 8.29 -5.20
N ARG A 31 -8.22 9.32 -4.38
CA ARG A 31 -7.33 10.46 -4.67
C ARG A 31 -5.86 10.12 -4.51
N TYR A 32 -5.53 9.03 -3.81
CA TYR A 32 -4.15 8.61 -3.60
C TYR A 32 -3.63 7.69 -4.69
N TRP A 33 -4.50 6.93 -5.35
CA TRP A 33 -4.14 6.00 -6.41
C TRP A 33 -4.56 6.53 -7.76
N SER A 34 -3.61 6.55 -8.72
CA SER A 34 -3.90 6.95 -10.10
C SER A 34 -4.98 6.05 -10.70
N PRO A 35 -5.90 6.59 -11.52
CA PRO A 35 -6.81 5.76 -12.29
C PRO A 35 -6.08 4.85 -13.29
N HIS A 36 -4.81 5.17 -13.60
CA HIS A 36 -3.96 4.37 -14.49
C HIS A 36 -2.91 3.57 -13.72
N TYR A 37 -3.16 3.30 -12.45
CA TYR A 37 -2.28 2.59 -11.53
C TYR A 37 -1.88 1.22 -12.08
N ILE A 38 -0.57 0.91 -12.04
CA ILE A 38 0.01 -0.32 -12.55
C ILE A 38 0.34 -1.23 -11.36
N GLN A 39 -0.23 -2.43 -11.37
CA GLN A 39 -0.04 -3.41 -10.30
C GLN A 39 0.81 -4.57 -10.80
N HIS A 40 1.95 -4.82 -10.14
CA HIS A 40 2.84 -5.93 -10.47
C HIS A 40 2.71 -7.12 -9.51
N SER A 41 1.88 -7.01 -8.49
CA SER A 41 1.64 -8.14 -7.58
C SER A 41 0.87 -9.25 -8.30
N ALA A 42 1.38 -10.47 -8.22
CA ALA A 42 0.73 -11.63 -8.84
C ALA A 42 -0.60 -12.01 -8.18
N HIS A 43 -0.84 -11.50 -6.98
CA HIS A 43 -2.01 -11.85 -6.17
C HIS A 43 -3.13 -10.81 -6.24
N ILE A 44 -2.93 -9.74 -7.00
CA ILE A 44 -3.88 -8.63 -7.09
C ILE A 44 -4.23 -8.41 -8.56
N GLU A 45 -5.52 -8.33 -8.86
CA GLU A 45 -5.99 -8.00 -10.20
C GLU A 45 -5.46 -6.63 -10.64
N PRO A 46 -5.29 -6.41 -11.95
CA PRO A 46 -4.70 -5.16 -12.44
C PRO A 46 -5.51 -3.91 -12.09
N GLY A 47 -4.79 -2.81 -11.98
CA GLY A 47 -5.35 -1.48 -11.84
C GLY A 47 -5.80 -1.15 -10.43
N ARG A 48 -6.25 0.10 -10.27
CA ARG A 48 -6.76 0.61 -8.99
C ARG A 48 -7.98 -0.19 -8.53
N ASP A 49 -8.88 -0.50 -9.45
CA ASP A 49 -10.10 -1.25 -9.10
C ASP A 49 -9.77 -2.65 -8.61
N GLY A 50 -8.74 -3.29 -9.18
CA GLY A 50 -8.30 -4.61 -8.73
C GLY A 50 -7.86 -4.59 -7.27
N LEU A 51 -7.07 -3.59 -6.89
CA LEU A 51 -6.64 -3.42 -5.51
C LEU A 51 -7.84 -3.16 -4.59
N PHE A 52 -8.70 -2.22 -4.94
CA PHE A 52 -9.84 -1.86 -4.10
C PHE A 52 -10.82 -3.03 -3.95
N ASN A 53 -11.06 -3.78 -5.02
CA ASN A 53 -11.92 -4.96 -4.96
C ASN A 53 -11.34 -6.05 -4.06
N LEU A 54 -10.02 -6.23 -4.07
CA LEU A 54 -9.37 -7.16 -3.16
C LEU A 54 -9.63 -6.78 -1.71
N ILE A 55 -9.45 -5.51 -1.36
CA ILE A 55 -9.64 -5.04 0.02
C ILE A 55 -11.11 -5.16 0.44
N LYS A 56 -12.05 -4.91 -0.47
CA LYS A 56 -13.48 -5.10 -0.20
C LYS A 56 -13.82 -6.56 0.10
N SER A 57 -13.03 -7.51 -0.43
CA SER A 57 -13.27 -8.94 -0.27
C SER A 57 -12.70 -9.52 1.02
N VAL A 58 -11.76 -8.81 1.70
CA VAL A 58 -11.16 -9.31 2.92
C VAL A 58 -11.99 -8.90 4.14
N PRO A 59 -11.85 -9.62 5.29
CA PRO A 59 -12.63 -9.29 6.50
C PRO A 59 -12.43 -7.84 6.96
N ALA A 60 -13.47 -7.27 7.57
CA ALA A 60 -13.43 -5.92 8.11
C ALA A 60 -12.43 -5.77 9.27
N THR A 61 -11.93 -6.89 9.80
CA THR A 61 -10.89 -6.93 10.84
C THR A 61 -9.50 -6.69 10.30
N LEU A 62 -9.32 -6.56 8.99
CA LEU A 62 -8.01 -6.27 8.39
C LEU A 62 -7.38 -5.06 9.06
N LYS A 63 -6.12 -5.20 9.43
CA LYS A 63 -5.31 -4.12 10.00
C LYS A 63 -3.95 -4.12 9.35
N TYR A 64 -3.48 -2.93 8.98
CA TYR A 64 -2.14 -2.71 8.46
C TYR A 64 -1.33 -1.88 9.44
N GLU A 65 -0.14 -2.38 9.77
CA GLU A 65 0.80 -1.67 10.65
C GLU A 65 2.10 -1.43 9.88
N PRO A 66 2.41 -0.17 9.52
CA PRO A 66 3.67 0.14 8.85
C PRO A 66 4.84 0.05 9.81
N GLY A 67 5.96 -0.45 9.31
CA GLY A 67 7.23 -0.45 10.01
C GLY A 67 8.19 0.51 9.36
N VAL A 68 9.35 0.00 8.92
CA VAL A 68 10.36 0.83 8.25
C VAL A 68 9.82 1.36 6.93
N ILE A 69 10.05 2.65 6.70
CA ILE A 69 9.69 3.30 5.43
C ILE A 69 10.87 4.16 4.98
N VAL A 70 11.24 4.03 3.71
CA VAL A 70 12.34 4.78 3.10
C VAL A 70 11.88 5.33 1.75
N ALA A 71 12.55 6.38 1.30
CA ALA A 71 12.26 6.98 0.01
C ALA A 71 13.56 7.29 -0.73
N ASP A 72 13.53 7.11 -2.03
CA ASP A 72 14.62 7.45 -2.93
C ASP A 72 14.00 7.98 -4.23
N GLY A 73 14.10 9.29 -4.45
CA GLY A 73 13.46 9.94 -5.58
C GLY A 73 11.96 9.73 -5.56
N ASP A 74 11.43 9.21 -6.66
CA ASP A 74 9.99 8.95 -6.81
C ASP A 74 9.52 7.65 -6.18
N PHE A 75 10.44 6.87 -5.60
CA PHE A 75 10.12 5.56 -5.03
C PHE A 75 10.04 5.62 -3.51
N VAL A 76 9.07 4.90 -2.96
CA VAL A 76 8.94 4.68 -1.52
C VAL A 76 8.88 3.17 -1.30
N ILE A 77 9.60 2.70 -0.28
CA ILE A 77 9.51 1.31 0.16
C ILE A 77 9.02 1.33 1.60
N VAL A 78 7.93 0.61 1.86
CA VAL A 78 7.40 0.45 3.22
C VAL A 78 7.34 -1.04 3.56
N HIS A 79 7.88 -1.39 4.71
CA HIS A 79 7.81 -2.74 5.26
C HIS A 79 6.75 -2.74 6.35
N GLY A 80 5.72 -3.56 6.19
CA GLY A 80 4.60 -3.54 7.12
C GLY A 80 4.01 -4.92 7.37
N ARG A 81 3.02 -4.93 8.25
CA ARG A 81 2.33 -6.14 8.67
C ARG A 81 0.85 -6.02 8.43
N PHE A 82 0.28 -7.03 7.78
CA PHE A 82 -1.16 -7.19 7.64
C PHE A 82 -1.64 -8.28 8.60
N SER A 83 -2.66 -7.98 9.38
CA SER A 83 -3.29 -8.93 10.30
C SER A 83 -4.81 -8.83 10.18
N GLY A 84 -5.52 -9.76 10.80
CA GLY A 84 -6.98 -9.74 10.78
C GLY A 84 -7.61 -10.05 9.43
N HIS A 85 -6.84 -10.62 8.50
CA HIS A 85 -7.29 -10.90 7.13
C HIS A 85 -7.90 -12.31 6.98
N GLY A 86 -8.22 -12.95 8.10
CA GLY A 86 -8.87 -14.27 8.10
C GLY A 86 -7.92 -15.45 8.21
N ARG A 87 -6.62 -15.19 8.37
CA ARG A 87 -5.60 -16.23 8.53
C ARG A 87 -4.93 -16.11 9.89
N PRO A 88 -4.49 -17.23 10.49
CA PRO A 88 -3.91 -17.19 11.84
C PRO A 88 -2.57 -16.47 11.93
N LYS A 89 -1.77 -16.49 10.84
CA LYS A 89 -0.47 -15.80 10.83
C LYS A 89 -0.60 -14.46 10.13
N SER A 90 0.07 -13.45 10.67
CA SER A 90 0.21 -12.15 10.02
C SER A 90 1.04 -12.28 8.74
N TRP A 91 0.81 -11.38 7.81
CA TRP A 91 1.59 -11.28 6.58
C TRP A 91 2.54 -10.11 6.67
N ILE A 92 3.78 -10.36 6.32
CA ILE A 92 4.80 -9.32 6.19
C ILE A 92 4.90 -8.96 4.72
N ALA A 93 4.86 -7.68 4.41
CA ALA A 93 4.97 -7.20 3.05
C ALA A 93 5.95 -6.06 2.94
N ALA A 94 6.83 -6.12 1.94
CA ALA A 94 7.62 -5.00 1.50
C ALA A 94 6.96 -4.47 0.23
N ASP A 95 6.39 -3.29 0.32
CA ASP A 95 5.69 -2.64 -0.79
C ASP A 95 6.58 -1.56 -1.38
N ILE A 96 6.77 -1.60 -2.68
CA ILE A 96 7.51 -0.59 -3.43
C ILE A 96 6.51 0.19 -4.25
N LEU A 97 6.51 1.51 -4.09
CA LEU A 97 5.57 2.38 -4.77
C LEU A 97 6.31 3.47 -5.52
N ARG A 98 5.85 3.74 -6.74
CA ARG A 98 6.32 4.89 -7.51
C ARG A 98 5.24 5.94 -7.47
N ILE A 99 5.67 7.18 -7.21
CA ILE A 99 4.77 8.32 -7.02
C ILE A 99 5.10 9.37 -8.06
N VAL A 100 4.07 9.87 -8.73
CA VAL A 100 4.20 10.97 -9.69
C VAL A 100 3.12 11.99 -9.35
N ASP A 101 3.54 13.24 -9.17
CA ASP A 101 2.63 14.38 -8.90
C ASP A 101 1.67 14.11 -7.75
N GLY A 102 2.16 13.49 -6.68
CA GLY A 102 1.39 13.26 -5.46
C GLY A 102 0.38 12.12 -5.53
N VAL A 103 0.50 11.22 -6.51
CA VAL A 103 -0.34 10.04 -6.60
C VAL A 103 0.48 8.78 -6.81
N LEU A 104 -0.02 7.67 -6.31
CA LEU A 104 0.58 6.34 -6.46
C LEU A 104 0.27 5.85 -7.88
N VAL A 105 1.31 5.58 -8.67
CA VAL A 105 1.14 5.21 -10.08
C VAL A 105 1.57 3.77 -10.37
N GLU A 106 2.39 3.17 -9.51
CA GLU A 106 2.91 1.83 -9.78
C GLU A 106 3.33 1.15 -8.47
N HIS A 107 3.16 -0.17 -8.40
CA HIS A 107 3.40 -0.94 -7.20
C HIS A 107 4.01 -2.30 -7.49
N TRP A 108 5.01 -2.66 -6.70
CA TRP A 108 5.58 -4.01 -6.63
C TRP A 108 5.54 -4.45 -5.18
N ASP A 109 5.48 -5.75 -4.94
CA ASP A 109 5.59 -6.25 -3.57
C ASP A 109 6.35 -7.57 -3.47
N GLY A 110 6.85 -7.82 -2.24
CA GLY A 110 7.30 -9.12 -1.79
C GLY A 110 6.62 -9.40 -0.46
N GLN A 111 6.00 -10.55 -0.32
CA GLN A 111 5.24 -10.87 0.88
C GLN A 111 5.39 -12.32 1.29
N GLY A 112 5.15 -12.56 2.58
CA GLY A 112 5.19 -13.90 3.16
C GLY A 112 4.56 -13.92 4.54
N GLY A 113 4.41 -15.12 5.09
CA GLY A 113 3.93 -15.30 6.45
C GLY A 113 5.00 -14.90 7.46
N GLU A 114 4.58 -14.30 8.56
CA GLU A 114 5.49 -13.95 9.65
C GLU A 114 5.93 -15.23 10.37
N THR A 115 7.24 -15.34 10.63
CA THR A 115 7.80 -16.44 11.43
C THR A 115 8.06 -15.97 12.85
N PRO A 116 8.02 -16.89 13.84
CA PRO A 116 8.33 -16.54 15.23
C PRO A 116 9.75 -16.00 15.41
#